data_cb7702490a47f890dd1d75e59234d589
#
_entry.id   cb7702490a47f890dd1d75e59234d589
#
_cell.length_a   1.000
_cell.length_b   1.000
_cell.length_c   1.000
_cell.angle_alpha   90.00
_cell.angle_beta   90.00
_cell.angle_gamma   90.00
#
_symmetry.space_group_name_H-M   'P 1'
#
loop_
_entity.id
_entity.type
_entity.pdbx_description
1 polymer ?
#
loop_
_entity_poly.entity_id
_entity_poly.type
_entity_poly.pdbx_seq_one_letter_code
_entity_poly.pdbx_strand_id
1 'polypeptide(L)'
;DMLLTTFIVIGLYQLYRWEDKLELKGVPIAIPALLGCAVLTKGPVGIILPLFVFGVYLLMLRKYSYLVIFKALLYAGISSIFLPLLWYVAAWKQGGDTFLNVMLAENFGRFFHLSTPDIHYNLGHENGVWYNFMTLAAGFVPWTIFFFFSLFGLKLHKPEKSVKEILASTWNNIRSMEKEKLFSLVALVCIIFFYSIPSSTVSYTHLTL
;
A
#
# COMPACT_ATOMS: atom_id res chain seq x y z
N ASP A 1 -11.94 -0.18 8.45
CA ASP A 1 -10.76 -0.62 7.68
C ASP A 1 -11.06 -1.74 6.67
N MET A 2 -12.05 -2.63 6.91
CA MET A 2 -12.44 -3.69 5.96
C MET A 2 -12.79 -3.13 4.58
N LEU A 3 -13.54 -2.04 4.51
CA LEU A 3 -13.95 -1.41 3.26
C LEU A 3 -12.73 -0.88 2.46
N LEU A 4 -11.80 -0.22 3.14
CA LEU A 4 -10.54 0.23 2.54
C LEU A 4 -9.77 -0.95 1.95
N THR A 5 -9.58 -2.01 2.73
CA THR A 5 -8.87 -3.23 2.30
C THR A 5 -9.53 -3.84 1.06
N THR A 6 -10.85 -3.91 1.03
CA THR A 6 -11.61 -4.42 -0.11
C THR A 6 -11.33 -3.60 -1.38
N PHE A 7 -11.41 -2.27 -1.29
CA PHE A 7 -11.14 -1.41 -2.45
C PHE A 7 -9.67 -1.50 -2.91
N ILE A 8 -8.71 -1.58 -1.97
CA ILE A 8 -7.30 -1.74 -2.31
C ILE A 8 -7.05 -3.07 -3.01
N VAL A 9 -7.57 -4.19 -2.47
CA VAL A 9 -7.36 -5.53 -3.05
C VAL A 9 -7.96 -5.63 -4.46
N ILE A 10 -9.21 -5.19 -4.63
CA ILE A 10 -9.87 -5.20 -5.94
C ILE A 10 -9.16 -4.21 -6.88
N GLY A 11 -8.74 -3.05 -6.39
CA GLY A 11 -7.97 -2.06 -7.14
C GLY A 11 -6.62 -2.62 -7.64
N LEU A 12 -5.88 -3.31 -6.78
CA LEU A 12 -4.63 -4.00 -7.13
C LEU A 12 -4.86 -5.08 -8.19
N TYR A 13 -5.94 -5.86 -8.06
CA TYR A 13 -6.29 -6.85 -9.05
C TYR A 13 -6.62 -6.22 -10.42
N GLN A 14 -7.31 -5.09 -10.45
CA GLN A 14 -7.61 -4.37 -11.69
C GLN A 14 -6.35 -3.75 -12.30
N LEU A 15 -5.44 -3.21 -11.49
CA LEU A 15 -4.14 -2.71 -11.93
C LEU A 15 -3.30 -3.84 -12.55
N TYR A 16 -3.27 -5.00 -11.91
CA TYR A 16 -2.60 -6.19 -12.44
C TYR A 16 -3.17 -6.61 -13.80
N ARG A 17 -4.50 -6.67 -13.95
CA ARG A 17 -5.14 -6.99 -15.23
C ARG A 17 -4.91 -5.92 -16.31
N TRP A 18 -4.70 -4.70 -15.91
CA TRP A 18 -4.43 -3.61 -16.85
C TRP A 18 -2.99 -3.65 -17.40
N GLU A 19 -2.05 -4.28 -16.71
CA GLU A 19 -0.65 -4.37 -17.12
C GLU A 19 -0.51 -4.81 -18.58
N ASP A 20 -1.19 -5.86 -19.00
CA ASP A 20 -1.11 -6.38 -20.38
C ASP A 20 -1.63 -5.39 -21.46
N LYS A 21 -2.39 -4.37 -21.06
CA LYS A 21 -3.02 -3.38 -21.94
C LYS A 21 -2.44 -1.98 -21.79
N LEU A 22 -1.34 -1.84 -21.06
CA LEU A 22 -0.78 -0.55 -20.65
C LEU A 22 -0.44 0.36 -21.85
N GLU A 23 0.00 -0.21 -22.96
CA GLU A 23 0.40 0.52 -24.18
C GLU A 23 -0.78 0.76 -25.15
N LEU A 24 -1.87 0.01 -25.00
CA LEU A 24 -2.92 -0.06 -26.03
C LEU A 24 -4.17 0.76 -25.70
N LYS A 25 -4.45 1.02 -24.43
CA LYS A 25 -5.68 1.70 -23.99
C LYS A 25 -5.44 2.53 -22.74
N GLY A 26 -6.21 3.62 -22.63
CA GLY A 26 -6.26 4.43 -21.41
C GLY A 26 -6.65 3.62 -20.17
N VAL A 27 -6.64 4.27 -19.01
CA VAL A 27 -6.95 3.66 -17.73
C VAL A 27 -8.39 3.14 -17.70
N PRO A 28 -8.63 1.85 -17.41
CA PRO A 28 -9.98 1.33 -17.25
C PRO A 28 -10.72 2.06 -16.13
N ILE A 29 -11.98 2.43 -16.35
CA ILE A 29 -12.78 3.24 -15.42
C ILE A 29 -12.94 2.59 -14.04
N ALA A 30 -12.82 1.28 -13.95
CA ALA A 30 -12.86 0.55 -12.69
C ALA A 30 -11.70 0.94 -11.74
N ILE A 31 -10.51 1.25 -12.27
CA ILE A 31 -9.34 1.63 -11.48
C ILE A 31 -9.60 2.97 -10.77
N PRO A 32 -9.89 4.09 -11.47
CA PRO A 32 -10.15 5.35 -10.80
C PRO A 32 -11.38 5.30 -9.87
N ALA A 33 -12.40 4.54 -10.20
CA ALA A 33 -13.56 4.38 -9.33
C ALA A 33 -13.18 3.69 -8.00
N LEU A 34 -12.48 2.55 -8.05
CA LEU A 34 -12.07 1.81 -6.85
C LEU A 34 -11.08 2.57 -6.00
N LEU A 35 -10.03 3.15 -6.61
CA LEU A 35 -9.04 3.94 -5.88
C LEU A 35 -9.65 5.23 -5.33
N GLY A 36 -10.56 5.88 -6.06
CA GLY A 36 -11.31 7.03 -5.58
C GLY A 36 -12.19 6.68 -4.37
N CYS A 37 -12.90 5.56 -4.41
CA CYS A 37 -13.65 5.06 -3.26
C CYS A 37 -12.73 4.73 -2.07
N ALA A 38 -11.55 4.17 -2.32
CA ALA A 38 -10.57 3.91 -1.27
C ALA A 38 -10.11 5.22 -0.57
N VAL A 39 -9.91 6.30 -1.35
CA VAL A 39 -9.59 7.63 -0.78
C VAL A 39 -10.72 8.15 0.09
N LEU A 40 -11.97 7.99 -0.33
CA LEU A 40 -13.12 8.43 0.48
C LEU A 40 -13.24 7.67 1.82
N THR A 41 -12.64 6.48 1.94
CA THR A 41 -12.67 5.72 3.19
C THR A 41 -11.59 6.14 4.19
N LYS A 42 -10.37 6.43 3.75
CA LYS A 42 -9.23 6.70 4.65
C LYS A 42 -8.19 7.68 4.07
N GLY A 43 -8.59 8.49 3.10
CA GLY A 43 -7.72 9.53 2.53
C GLY A 43 -6.69 9.02 1.52
N PRO A 44 -5.57 9.76 1.31
CA PRO A 44 -4.63 9.57 0.19
C PRO A 44 -4.00 8.18 0.09
N VAL A 45 -3.93 7.44 1.19
CA VAL A 45 -3.41 6.05 1.24
C VAL A 45 -4.12 5.16 0.23
N GLY A 46 -5.43 5.41 -0.03
CA GLY A 46 -6.23 4.67 -0.99
C GLY A 46 -5.71 4.71 -2.43
N ILE A 47 -4.95 5.75 -2.80
CA ILE A 47 -4.29 5.86 -4.12
C ILE A 47 -2.80 5.54 -4.01
N ILE A 48 -2.11 6.10 -3.03
CA ILE A 48 -0.65 6.01 -2.90
C ILE A 48 -0.19 4.56 -2.80
N LEU A 49 -0.81 3.77 -1.92
CA LEU A 49 -0.41 2.39 -1.68
C LEU A 49 -0.58 1.49 -2.91
N PRO A 50 -1.76 1.42 -3.58
CA PRO A 50 -1.91 0.60 -4.78
C PRO A 50 -1.00 1.02 -5.93
N LEU A 51 -0.82 2.32 -6.14
CA LEU A 51 0.07 2.82 -7.20
C LEU A 51 1.54 2.56 -6.88
N PHE A 52 1.95 2.63 -5.62
CA PHE A 52 3.29 2.26 -5.18
C PHE A 52 3.58 0.78 -5.46
N VAL A 53 2.67 -0.12 -5.05
CA VAL A 53 2.77 -1.56 -5.33
C VAL A 53 2.86 -1.82 -6.84
N PHE A 54 1.97 -1.21 -7.62
CA PHE A 54 1.93 -1.39 -9.05
C PHE A 54 3.18 -0.84 -9.75
N GLY A 55 3.67 0.32 -9.32
CA GLY A 55 4.91 0.92 -9.82
C GLY A 55 6.12 0.04 -9.59
N VAL A 56 6.30 -0.49 -8.38
CA VAL A 56 7.40 -1.42 -8.05
C VAL A 56 7.27 -2.70 -8.88
N TYR A 57 6.07 -3.24 -9.04
CA TYR A 57 5.83 -4.40 -9.87
C TYR A 57 6.24 -4.17 -11.34
N LEU A 58 5.83 -3.07 -11.95
CA LEU A 58 6.20 -2.73 -13.32
C LEU A 58 7.72 -2.54 -13.50
N LEU A 59 8.39 -1.94 -12.49
CA LEU A 59 9.85 -1.82 -12.47
C LEU A 59 10.54 -3.18 -12.40
N MET A 60 10.01 -4.11 -11.60
CA MET A 60 10.53 -5.47 -11.48
C MET A 60 10.36 -6.28 -12.77
N LEU A 61 9.25 -6.08 -13.45
CA LEU A 61 8.91 -6.75 -14.71
C LEU A 61 9.85 -6.34 -15.86
N ARG A 62 10.39 -5.11 -15.84
CA ARG A 62 11.30 -4.54 -16.89
C ARG A 62 10.79 -4.62 -18.34
N LYS A 63 9.51 -4.83 -18.51
CA LYS A 63 8.88 -4.93 -19.84
C LYS A 63 8.67 -3.54 -20.45
N TYR A 64 8.50 -2.52 -19.61
CA TYR A 64 8.10 -1.17 -20.01
C TYR A 64 9.20 -0.16 -19.75
N SER A 65 9.27 0.88 -20.59
CA SER A 65 10.13 2.04 -20.37
C SER A 65 9.69 2.83 -19.13
N TYR A 66 10.64 3.45 -18.41
CA TYR A 66 10.35 4.30 -17.24
C TYR A 66 9.32 5.39 -17.54
N LEU A 67 9.34 5.97 -18.77
CA LEU A 67 8.36 6.97 -19.18
C LEU A 67 6.93 6.41 -19.30
N VAL A 68 6.79 5.18 -19.77
CA VAL A 68 5.49 4.50 -19.86
C VAL A 68 4.96 4.21 -18.46
N ILE A 69 5.81 3.70 -17.57
CA ILE A 69 5.45 3.46 -16.17
C ILE A 69 5.00 4.75 -15.50
N PHE A 70 5.80 5.82 -15.62
CA PHE A 70 5.47 7.11 -15.02
C PHE A 70 4.14 7.66 -15.52
N LYS A 71 3.92 7.65 -16.85
CA LYS A 71 2.65 8.09 -17.45
C LYS A 71 1.47 7.25 -16.94
N ALA A 72 1.61 5.93 -16.88
CA ALA A 72 0.55 5.05 -16.42
C ALA A 72 0.16 5.36 -14.96
N LEU A 73 1.15 5.49 -14.07
CA LEU A 73 0.92 5.86 -12.67
C LEU A 73 0.30 7.25 -12.54
N LEU A 74 0.78 8.21 -13.33
CA LEU A 74 0.25 9.57 -13.34
C LEU A 74 -1.22 9.61 -13.78
N TYR A 75 -1.55 8.95 -14.89
CA TYR A 75 -2.93 8.90 -15.39
C TYR A 75 -3.85 8.16 -14.44
N ALA A 76 -3.42 7.01 -13.89
CA ALA A 76 -4.21 6.29 -12.90
C ALA A 76 -4.42 7.13 -11.63
N GLY A 77 -3.39 7.83 -11.16
CA GLY A 77 -3.47 8.70 -9.97
C GLY A 77 -4.40 9.89 -10.19
N ILE A 78 -4.18 10.68 -11.25
CA ILE A 78 -4.98 11.86 -11.55
C ILE A 78 -6.46 11.50 -11.76
N SER A 79 -6.73 10.45 -12.55
CA SER A 79 -8.11 10.02 -12.78
C SER A 79 -8.81 9.55 -11.49
N SER A 80 -8.06 8.99 -10.56
CA SER A 80 -8.61 8.50 -9.27
C SER A 80 -8.93 9.62 -8.28
N ILE A 81 -8.34 10.81 -8.44
CA ILE A 81 -8.62 11.98 -7.60
C ILE A 81 -9.97 12.61 -7.94
N PHE A 82 -10.49 12.39 -9.15
CA PHE A 82 -11.71 13.06 -9.61
C PHE A 82 -12.92 12.80 -8.70
N LEU A 83 -13.17 11.55 -8.35
CA LEU A 83 -14.30 11.18 -7.47
C LEU A 83 -14.19 11.78 -6.06
N PRO A 84 -13.05 11.62 -5.34
CA PRO A 84 -12.84 12.29 -4.06
C PRO A 84 -12.94 13.80 -4.14
N LEU A 85 -12.41 14.42 -5.19
CA LEU A 85 -12.44 15.88 -5.38
C LEU A 85 -13.87 16.41 -5.44
N LEU A 86 -14.76 15.74 -6.18
CA LEU A 86 -16.17 16.13 -6.24
C LEU A 86 -16.80 16.12 -4.84
N TRP A 87 -16.54 15.09 -4.06
CA TRP A 87 -17.07 14.96 -2.71
C TRP A 87 -16.48 16.04 -1.76
N TYR A 88 -15.17 16.26 -1.81
CA TYR A 88 -14.50 17.25 -0.97
C TYR A 88 -14.96 18.68 -1.29
N VAL A 89 -15.15 19.01 -2.56
CA VAL A 89 -15.70 20.33 -2.96
C VAL A 89 -17.13 20.50 -2.46
N ALA A 90 -17.98 19.47 -2.56
CA ALA A 90 -19.34 19.54 -2.04
C ALA A 90 -19.36 19.71 -0.51
N ALA A 91 -18.52 18.95 0.20
CA ALA A 91 -18.43 19.04 1.66
C ALA A 91 -17.84 20.37 2.14
N TRP A 92 -16.85 20.92 1.43
CA TRP A 92 -16.32 22.26 1.72
C TRP A 92 -17.38 23.36 1.58
N LYS A 93 -18.20 23.29 0.52
CA LYS A 93 -19.32 24.26 0.36
C LYS A 93 -20.32 24.22 1.51
N GLN A 94 -20.49 23.09 2.19
CA GLN A 94 -21.39 22.94 3.34
C GLN A 94 -20.71 23.27 4.67
N GLY A 95 -19.47 22.86 4.86
CA GLY A 95 -18.73 22.94 6.13
C GLY A 95 -17.77 24.15 6.23
N GLY A 96 -17.57 24.91 5.15
CA GLY A 96 -16.67 26.05 5.11
C GLY A 96 -15.19 25.71 5.35
N ASP A 97 -14.41 26.74 5.70
CA ASP A 97 -12.95 26.61 5.89
C ASP A 97 -12.57 25.74 7.09
N THR A 98 -13.43 25.67 8.11
CA THR A 98 -13.22 24.80 9.27
C THR A 98 -13.15 23.33 8.87
N PHE A 99 -14.06 22.89 7.98
CA PHE A 99 -14.03 21.53 7.45
C PHE A 99 -12.75 21.26 6.67
N LEU A 100 -12.32 22.20 5.82
CA LEU A 100 -11.11 22.06 5.02
C LEU A 100 -9.87 21.90 5.90
N ASN A 101 -9.74 22.73 6.94
CA ASN A 101 -8.62 22.68 7.87
C ASN A 101 -8.57 21.35 8.64
N VAL A 102 -9.70 20.87 9.15
CA VAL A 102 -9.77 19.58 9.84
C VAL A 102 -9.42 18.44 8.88
N MET A 103 -9.95 18.47 7.66
CA MET A 103 -9.67 17.43 6.66
C MET A 103 -8.20 17.39 6.26
N LEU A 104 -7.56 18.55 6.04
CA LEU A 104 -6.14 18.64 5.73
C LEU A 104 -5.29 18.15 6.90
N ALA A 105 -5.63 18.56 8.12
CA ALA A 105 -4.93 18.11 9.32
C ALA A 105 -5.03 16.58 9.51
N GLU A 106 -6.22 15.99 9.33
CA GLU A 106 -6.42 14.54 9.47
C GLU A 106 -5.70 13.73 8.41
N ASN A 107 -5.70 14.15 7.15
CA ASN A 107 -5.13 13.39 6.05
C ASN A 107 -3.62 13.61 5.87
N PHE A 108 -3.14 14.83 6.05
CA PHE A 108 -1.75 15.20 5.84
C PHE A 108 -0.99 15.44 7.14
N GLY A 109 -1.63 16.05 8.14
CA GLY A 109 -1.01 16.36 9.42
C GLY A 109 -0.51 15.11 10.13
N ARG A 110 -1.29 14.03 10.14
CA ARG A 110 -0.90 12.74 10.72
C ARG A 110 0.27 12.08 9.99
N PHE A 111 0.30 12.19 8.67
CA PHE A 111 1.36 11.56 7.86
C PHE A 111 2.68 12.31 7.96
N PHE A 112 2.63 13.64 7.95
CA PHE A 112 3.82 14.50 7.98
C PHE A 112 4.18 15.03 9.36
N HIS A 113 3.48 14.65 10.43
CA HIS A 113 3.66 15.16 11.80
C HIS A 113 3.58 16.71 11.87
N LEU A 114 2.74 17.30 11.01
CA LEU A 114 2.52 18.74 11.00
C LEU A 114 1.61 19.12 12.15
N SER A 115 2.19 19.61 13.24
CA SER A 115 1.45 20.22 14.35
C SER A 115 0.90 21.56 13.89
N THR A 116 -0.41 21.68 13.73
CA THR A 116 -1.08 22.99 13.64
C THR A 116 -1.39 23.50 15.05
N PRO A 117 -1.26 24.80 15.33
CA PRO A 117 -1.40 25.37 16.68
C PRO A 117 -2.74 25.06 17.38
N ASP A 118 -3.78 24.80 16.62
CA ASP A 118 -5.16 24.62 17.13
C ASP A 118 -5.59 23.15 17.30
N ILE A 119 -4.76 22.19 16.93
CA ILE A 119 -5.12 20.77 17.00
C ILE A 119 -3.99 20.00 17.70
N HIS A 120 -4.12 19.86 19.03
CA HIS A 120 -3.33 18.91 19.80
C HIS A 120 -3.81 17.49 19.49
N TYR A 121 -3.20 16.86 18.48
CA TYR A 121 -3.35 15.40 18.33
C TYR A 121 -2.62 14.71 19.47
N ASN A 122 -3.35 14.04 20.34
CA ASN A 122 -2.78 12.93 21.08
C ASN A 122 -2.38 11.88 20.03
N LEU A 123 -1.14 11.97 19.56
CA LEU A 123 -0.49 10.93 18.79
C LEU A 123 -0.65 9.65 19.61
N GLY A 124 -1.43 8.69 19.11
CA GLY A 124 -1.55 7.38 19.75
C GLY A 124 -0.15 6.82 20.02
N HIS A 125 -0.04 5.86 20.93
CA HIS A 125 1.23 5.30 21.40
C HIS A 125 2.28 5.24 20.27
N GLU A 126 3.42 5.90 20.47
CA GLU A 126 4.58 5.79 19.59
C GLU A 126 5.15 4.38 19.74
N ASN A 127 4.76 3.52 18.84
CA ASN A 127 5.24 2.15 18.81
C ASN A 127 6.38 2.05 17.80
N GLY A 128 7.50 1.48 18.22
CA GLY A 128 8.64 1.25 17.34
C GLY A 128 8.31 0.26 16.20
N VAL A 129 9.14 0.23 15.17
CA VAL A 129 8.99 -0.64 13.98
C VAL A 129 8.74 -2.11 14.35
N TRP A 130 9.34 -2.60 15.44
CA TRP A 130 9.17 -3.96 15.95
C TRP A 130 7.73 -4.28 16.38
N TYR A 131 6.98 -3.29 16.83
CA TYR A 131 5.58 -3.48 17.22
C TYR A 131 4.73 -3.95 16.05
N ASN A 132 4.94 -3.40 14.85
CA ASN A 132 4.21 -3.79 13.66
C ASN A 132 4.47 -5.25 13.28
N PHE A 133 5.71 -5.73 13.42
CA PHE A 133 6.05 -7.13 13.18
C PHE A 133 5.43 -8.06 14.21
N MET A 134 5.45 -7.67 15.48
CA MET A 134 4.83 -8.45 16.55
C MET A 134 3.31 -8.54 16.38
N THR A 135 2.68 -7.42 16.07
CA THR A 135 1.22 -7.35 15.82
C THR A 135 0.83 -8.16 14.59
N LEU A 136 1.63 -8.08 13.52
CA LEU A 136 1.42 -8.89 12.32
C LEU A 136 1.53 -10.39 12.65
N ALA A 137 2.58 -10.78 13.38
CA ALA A 137 2.78 -12.17 13.78
C ALA A 137 1.65 -12.69 14.68
N ALA A 138 1.19 -11.88 15.62
CA ALA A 138 0.09 -12.22 16.52
C ALA A 138 -1.26 -12.27 15.79
N GLY A 139 -1.54 -11.29 14.92
CA GLY A 139 -2.79 -11.21 14.17
C GLY A 139 -2.95 -12.30 13.10
N PHE A 140 -1.85 -12.92 12.70
CA PHE A 140 -1.84 -14.00 11.70
C PHE A 140 -1.89 -15.41 12.31
N VAL A 141 -2.05 -15.53 13.63
CA VAL A 141 -2.27 -16.84 14.29
C VAL A 141 -3.60 -17.43 13.78
N PRO A 142 -3.67 -18.75 13.40
CA PRO A 142 -2.64 -19.81 13.56
C PRO A 142 -1.59 -19.91 12.42
N TRP A 143 -1.73 -19.16 11.33
CA TRP A 143 -0.86 -19.29 10.15
C TRP A 143 0.61 -18.97 10.45
N THR A 144 0.89 -18.06 11.37
CA THR A 144 2.24 -17.74 11.84
C THR A 144 2.93 -18.97 12.42
N ILE A 145 2.19 -19.80 13.17
CA ILE A 145 2.70 -21.04 13.76
C ILE A 145 3.10 -22.01 12.65
N PHE A 146 2.22 -22.21 11.65
CA PHE A 146 2.52 -23.08 10.51
C PHE A 146 3.70 -22.58 9.69
N PHE A 147 3.84 -21.26 9.54
CA PHE A 147 4.99 -20.64 8.88
C PHE A 147 6.29 -20.98 9.61
N PHE A 148 6.35 -20.82 10.93
CA PHE A 148 7.53 -21.19 11.71
C PHE A 148 7.82 -22.68 11.64
N PHE A 149 6.82 -23.55 11.74
CA PHE A 149 7.02 -24.99 11.56
C PHE A 149 7.55 -25.34 10.17
N SER A 150 7.13 -24.65 9.13
CA SER A 150 7.66 -24.87 7.77
C SER A 150 9.15 -24.53 7.68
N LEU A 151 9.62 -23.52 8.43
CA LEU A 151 11.04 -23.16 8.46
C LEU A 151 11.90 -24.26 9.10
N PHE A 152 11.40 -25.00 10.08
CA PHE A 152 12.11 -26.14 10.67
C PHE A 152 12.22 -27.34 9.71
N GLY A 153 11.28 -27.47 8.77
CA GLY A 153 11.33 -28.48 7.71
C GLY A 153 12.32 -28.17 6.59
N LEU A 154 12.77 -26.92 6.48
CA LEU A 154 13.78 -26.54 5.51
C LEU A 154 15.14 -27.07 5.95
N LYS A 155 15.68 -28.04 5.20
CA LYS A 155 17.08 -28.44 5.37
C LYS A 155 17.97 -27.26 5.00
N LEU A 156 18.44 -26.53 6.01
CA LEU A 156 19.42 -25.47 5.85
C LEU A 156 20.73 -26.11 5.37
N HIS A 157 20.90 -26.23 4.06
CA HIS A 157 22.18 -26.56 3.48
C HIS A 157 23.14 -25.41 3.78
N LYS A 158 24.30 -25.70 4.36
CA LYS A 158 25.34 -24.66 4.55
C LYS A 158 25.62 -24.05 3.17
N PRO A 159 25.49 -22.74 3.02
CA PRO A 159 25.72 -22.12 1.74
C PRO A 159 27.23 -22.19 1.43
N GLU A 160 27.61 -23.02 0.47
CA GLU A 160 28.96 -23.03 -0.11
C GLU A 160 29.25 -21.75 -0.93
N LYS A 161 28.18 -20.97 -1.21
CA LYS A 161 28.24 -19.75 -2.05
C LYS A 161 28.44 -18.50 -1.21
N SER A 162 29.20 -17.56 -1.77
CA SER A 162 29.35 -16.23 -1.19
C SER A 162 27.99 -15.54 -1.02
N VAL A 163 27.83 -14.69 0.02
CA VAL A 163 26.59 -13.92 0.26
C VAL A 163 26.16 -13.14 -0.98
N LYS A 164 27.11 -12.59 -1.74
CA LYS A 164 26.85 -11.90 -3.02
C LYS A 164 26.23 -12.79 -4.07
N GLU A 165 26.69 -14.04 -4.19
CA GLU A 165 26.16 -15.01 -5.14
C GLU A 165 24.76 -15.50 -4.74
N ILE A 166 24.51 -15.65 -3.44
CA ILE A 166 23.19 -16.00 -2.91
C ILE A 166 22.21 -14.88 -3.22
N LEU A 167 22.58 -13.62 -2.94
CA LEU A 167 21.73 -12.45 -3.24
C LEU A 167 21.46 -12.33 -4.75
N ALA A 168 22.47 -12.49 -5.59
CA ALA A 168 22.31 -12.45 -7.04
C ALA A 168 21.42 -13.58 -7.56
N SER A 169 21.60 -14.79 -7.05
CA SER A 169 20.78 -15.96 -7.39
C SER A 169 19.32 -15.76 -6.96
N THR A 170 19.09 -15.29 -5.72
CA THR A 170 17.75 -14.99 -5.20
C THR A 170 17.08 -13.91 -6.03
N TRP A 171 17.81 -12.85 -6.38
CA TRP A 171 17.31 -11.79 -7.23
C TRP A 171 16.91 -12.27 -8.62
N ASN A 172 17.73 -13.12 -9.25
CA ASN A 172 17.41 -13.71 -10.53
C ASN A 172 16.21 -14.66 -10.44
N ASN A 173 16.11 -15.44 -9.37
CA ASN A 173 14.96 -16.32 -9.14
C ASN A 173 13.66 -15.54 -8.96
N ILE A 174 13.67 -14.43 -8.21
CA ILE A 174 12.50 -13.56 -8.06
C ILE A 174 12.06 -13.02 -9.43
N ARG A 175 13.00 -12.65 -10.28
CA ARG A 175 12.71 -12.10 -11.61
C ARG A 175 12.22 -13.13 -12.62
N SER A 176 12.60 -14.39 -12.45
CA SER A 176 12.14 -15.49 -13.31
C SER A 176 10.81 -16.08 -12.86
N MET A 177 10.22 -15.55 -11.77
CA MET A 177 8.91 -16.00 -11.29
C MET A 177 7.80 -15.66 -12.28
N GLU A 178 6.75 -16.48 -12.27
CA GLU A 178 5.49 -16.18 -12.96
C GLU A 178 4.93 -14.82 -12.50
N LYS A 179 4.31 -14.09 -13.41
CA LYS A 179 3.80 -12.73 -13.17
C LYS A 179 2.92 -12.64 -11.90
N GLU A 180 2.06 -13.64 -11.68
CA GLU A 180 1.13 -13.67 -10.54
C GLU A 180 1.87 -13.81 -9.21
N LYS A 181 2.87 -14.68 -9.16
CA LYS A 181 3.70 -14.88 -7.97
C LYS A 181 4.55 -13.66 -7.68
N LEU A 182 5.12 -13.05 -8.73
CA LEU A 182 5.89 -11.82 -8.61
C LEU A 182 5.02 -10.67 -8.08
N PHE A 183 3.82 -10.49 -8.65
CA PHE A 183 2.90 -9.44 -8.22
C PHE A 183 2.48 -9.61 -6.75
N SER A 184 2.13 -10.83 -6.35
CA SER A 184 1.73 -11.14 -4.98
C SER A 184 2.88 -10.90 -3.98
N LEU A 185 4.11 -11.28 -4.34
CA LEU A 185 5.31 -11.05 -3.52
C LEU A 185 5.59 -9.55 -3.37
N VAL A 186 5.55 -8.80 -4.48
CA VAL A 186 5.76 -7.35 -4.47
C VAL A 186 4.68 -6.66 -3.64
N ALA A 187 3.41 -7.04 -3.80
CA ALA A 187 2.31 -6.49 -3.02
C ALA A 187 2.54 -6.72 -1.52
N LEU A 188 2.87 -7.95 -1.11
CA LEU A 188 3.15 -8.29 0.28
C LEU A 188 4.28 -7.42 0.87
N VAL A 189 5.42 -7.38 0.19
CA VAL A 189 6.61 -6.65 0.66
C VAL A 189 6.34 -5.14 0.72
N CYS A 190 5.73 -4.57 -0.32
CA CYS A 190 5.43 -3.14 -0.39
C CYS A 190 4.40 -2.72 0.66
N ILE A 191 3.37 -3.53 0.93
CA ILE A 191 2.37 -3.24 1.95
C ILE A 191 3.01 -3.25 3.34
N ILE A 192 3.79 -4.29 3.67
CA ILE A 192 4.50 -4.36 4.96
C ILE A 192 5.45 -3.18 5.11
N PHE A 193 6.23 -2.86 4.08
CA PHE A 193 7.15 -1.73 4.09
C PHE A 193 6.41 -0.40 4.31
N PHE A 194 5.35 -0.15 3.55
CA PHE A 194 4.56 1.08 3.63
C PHE A 194 3.98 1.30 5.04
N TYR A 195 3.41 0.26 5.65
CA TYR A 195 2.85 0.36 7.00
C TYR A 195 3.92 0.31 8.11
N SER A 196 5.16 0.00 7.79
CA SER A 196 6.28 0.07 8.75
C SER A 196 6.92 1.47 8.85
N ILE A 197 6.65 2.36 7.88
CA ILE A 197 7.19 3.73 7.87
C ILE A 197 6.56 4.62 8.97
N PRO A 198 5.22 4.66 9.15
CA PRO A 198 4.63 5.51 10.18
C PRO A 198 4.91 4.96 11.57
N SER A 199 5.47 5.78 12.46
CA SER A 199 5.68 5.46 13.87
C SER A 199 4.40 5.43 14.70
N SER A 200 3.31 6.04 14.21
CA SER A 200 2.01 6.12 14.86
C SER A 200 1.05 5.08 14.31
N THR A 201 0.92 3.95 15.01
CA THR A 201 -0.12 2.95 14.72
C THR A 201 -1.26 3.08 15.71
N VAL A 202 -2.47 3.32 15.20
CA VAL A 202 -3.68 3.27 16.03
C VAL A 202 -4.03 1.80 16.21
N SER A 203 -3.79 1.28 17.40
CA SER A 203 -4.22 -0.08 17.79
C SER A 203 -5.71 -0.01 18.13
N TYR A 204 -6.56 -0.59 17.29
CA TYR A 204 -8.02 -0.66 17.53
C TYR A 204 -8.43 -1.73 18.56
N THR A 205 -7.52 -2.17 19.43
CA THR A 205 -7.81 -3.20 20.43
C THR A 205 -8.76 -2.76 21.57
N HIS A 206 -9.22 -1.50 21.58
CA HIS A 206 -10.11 -0.98 22.62
C HIS A 206 -11.57 -0.74 22.18
N LEU A 207 -12.04 -1.35 21.09
CA LEU A 207 -13.44 -1.26 20.66
C LEU A 207 -14.27 -2.50 21.02
N THR A 208 -13.88 -3.22 22.05
CA THR A 208 -14.71 -4.28 22.64
C THR A 208 -14.87 -4.05 24.14
N LEU A 209 -15.59 -2.98 24.51
CA LEU A 209 -16.33 -2.86 25.77
C LEU A 209 -17.52 -1.90 25.55
#